data_02c8799fe218cd37a0446e25ae23642d
#
_entry.id   02c8799fe218cd37a0446e25ae23642d
#
_cell.length_a   1.000
_cell.length_b   1.000
_cell.length_c   1.000
_cell.angle_alpha   90.00
_cell.angle_beta   90.00
_cell.angle_gamma   90.00
#
_symmetry.space_group_name_H-M   'P 1'
#
loop_
_entity.id
_entity.type
_entity.pdbx_description
1 polymer ?
#
loop_
_entity_poly.entity_id
_entity_poly.type
_entity_poly.pdbx_seq_one_letter_code
_entity_poly.pdbx_strand_id
1 'polypeptide(L)'
;MVFYNFGSVGSNFVDKIVSSKVYTDTVIPRIRYIGKSICAAISDQEIIYYEGAEIPEEKNTVILDAEIESVFWGDSRVGIVTLGDDTTAENEEEAGRYRVNLYDTSGKQILSRKTDLEYSQVKLSGKYLILYNENECEIYNEKGILKYKGSFDSVIADLYKGNGHNKFVLVFSDRTETIRLQ
;
A
#
# COMPACT_ATOMS: atom_id res chain seq x y z
N MET A 1 18.64 -6.92 -9.43
CA MET A 1 17.77 -5.84 -9.98
C MET A 1 18.61 -4.97 -10.90
N VAL A 2 18.02 -4.47 -12.00
CA VAL A 2 18.71 -3.64 -13.00
C VAL A 2 17.83 -2.45 -13.33
N PHE A 3 18.41 -1.26 -13.31
CA PHE A 3 17.77 -0.04 -13.81
C PHE A 3 18.33 0.28 -15.20
N TYR A 4 17.42 0.51 -16.14
CA TYR A 4 17.74 0.82 -17.52
C TYR A 4 17.10 2.16 -17.90
N ASN A 5 17.86 3.06 -18.50
CA ASN A 5 17.38 4.36 -18.96
C ASN A 5 16.93 4.27 -20.42
N PHE A 6 15.63 4.34 -20.68
CA PHE A 6 15.01 4.33 -22.01
C PHE A 6 15.06 5.67 -22.75
N GLY A 7 15.60 6.69 -22.16
CA GLY A 7 15.81 7.98 -22.80
C GLY A 7 15.16 9.15 -22.07
N SER A 8 15.97 10.03 -21.55
CA SER A 8 15.62 11.42 -21.39
C SER A 8 16.44 12.22 -22.39
N VAL A 9 15.79 13.13 -23.10
CA VAL A 9 16.46 14.04 -24.06
C VAL A 9 17.55 14.81 -23.32
N GLY A 10 18.81 14.63 -23.73
CA GLY A 10 19.97 15.27 -23.12
C GLY A 10 20.73 14.45 -22.06
N SER A 11 20.27 13.24 -21.71
CA SER A 11 21.02 12.35 -20.81
C SER A 11 22.12 11.60 -21.54
N ASN A 12 23.33 11.56 -20.96
CA ASN A 12 24.45 10.73 -21.44
C ASN A 12 24.24 9.23 -21.17
N PHE A 13 23.16 8.85 -20.51
CA PHE A 13 22.83 7.48 -20.07
C PHE A 13 21.69 6.85 -20.88
N VAL A 14 21.28 7.47 -21.99
CA VAL A 14 20.25 6.90 -22.87
C VAL A 14 20.66 5.51 -23.35
N ASP A 15 19.70 4.57 -23.31
CA ASP A 15 19.86 3.18 -23.73
C ASP A 15 21.02 2.43 -23.03
N LYS A 16 21.23 2.72 -21.74
CA LYS A 16 22.23 2.07 -20.92
C LYS A 16 21.68 1.52 -19.61
N ILE A 17 22.30 0.50 -19.10
CA ILE A 17 22.16 0.10 -17.70
C ILE A 17 22.85 1.17 -16.86
N VAL A 18 22.08 1.85 -16.04
CA VAL A 18 22.57 2.97 -15.21
C VAL A 18 22.87 2.54 -13.77
N SER A 19 22.22 1.50 -13.30
CA SER A 19 22.46 0.94 -11.97
C SER A 19 22.05 -0.53 -11.92
N SER A 20 22.78 -1.34 -11.16
CA SER A 20 22.43 -2.74 -10.93
C SER A 20 22.88 -3.20 -9.55
N LYS A 21 22.07 -4.05 -8.92
CA LYS A 21 22.41 -4.76 -7.69
C LYS A 21 21.95 -6.20 -7.78
N VAL A 22 22.82 -7.12 -7.37
CA VAL A 22 22.50 -8.56 -7.27
C VAL A 22 22.07 -8.85 -5.85
N TYR A 23 20.95 -9.53 -5.71
CA TYR A 23 20.44 -10.06 -4.46
C TYR A 23 20.55 -11.59 -4.55
N THR A 24 21.31 -12.22 -3.66
CA THR A 24 21.61 -13.65 -3.73
C THR A 24 20.59 -14.49 -2.98
N ASP A 25 20.06 -13.96 -1.88
CA ASP A 25 19.20 -14.70 -0.95
C ASP A 25 17.81 -14.07 -0.79
N THR A 26 17.45 -13.14 -1.67
CA THR A 26 16.21 -12.36 -1.60
C THR A 26 15.51 -12.35 -2.95
N VAL A 27 14.24 -12.72 -2.97
CA VAL A 27 13.36 -12.56 -4.14
C VAL A 27 12.65 -11.23 -4.05
N ILE A 28 12.63 -10.47 -5.15
CA ILE A 28 11.95 -9.17 -5.24
C ILE A 28 10.78 -9.30 -6.22
N PRO A 29 9.60 -9.71 -5.76
CA PRO A 29 8.44 -9.94 -6.62
C PRO A 29 7.75 -8.66 -7.07
N ARG A 30 7.96 -7.54 -6.38
CA ARG A 30 7.27 -6.28 -6.65
C ARG A 30 8.25 -5.12 -6.71
N ILE A 31 8.16 -4.34 -7.79
CA ILE A 31 8.93 -3.10 -7.98
C ILE A 31 7.99 -2.05 -8.54
N ARG A 32 8.03 -0.83 -7.98
CA ARG A 32 7.25 0.29 -8.49
C ARG A 32 7.92 1.64 -8.21
N TYR A 33 7.83 2.56 -9.17
CA TYR A 33 8.10 3.96 -8.92
C TYR A 33 6.93 4.57 -8.14
N ILE A 34 7.22 5.16 -6.97
CA ILE A 34 6.27 5.81 -6.06
C ILE A 34 6.47 7.33 -6.02
N GLY A 35 7.23 7.86 -6.95
CA GLY A 35 7.52 9.27 -7.13
C GLY A 35 8.29 9.48 -8.42
N LYS A 36 8.70 10.71 -8.69
CA LYS A 36 9.43 11.03 -9.93
C LYS A 36 10.80 10.36 -10.02
N SER A 37 11.45 10.15 -8.87
CA SER A 37 12.82 9.63 -8.78
C SER A 37 12.98 8.56 -7.71
N ILE A 38 11.88 8.07 -7.13
CA ILE A 38 11.90 7.10 -6.04
C ILE A 38 11.21 5.82 -6.49
N CYS A 39 11.94 4.72 -6.40
CA CYS A 39 11.48 3.38 -6.67
C CYS A 39 11.48 2.57 -5.38
N ALA A 40 10.41 1.85 -5.10
CA ALA A 40 10.34 0.87 -4.03
C ALA A 40 10.34 -0.54 -4.61
N ALA A 41 11.23 -1.37 -4.09
CA ALA A 41 11.33 -2.78 -4.37
C ALA A 41 10.96 -3.55 -3.10
N ILE A 42 10.11 -4.55 -3.23
CA ILE A 42 9.58 -5.30 -2.08
C ILE A 42 9.99 -6.74 -2.21
N SER A 43 10.65 -7.24 -1.17
CA SER A 43 10.96 -8.65 -0.98
C SER A 43 9.95 -9.30 -0.04
N ASP A 44 10.23 -10.49 0.41
CA ASP A 44 9.47 -11.23 1.42
C ASP A 44 9.51 -10.58 2.82
N GLN A 45 10.60 -9.86 3.14
CA GLN A 45 10.82 -9.28 4.47
C GLN A 45 11.32 -7.83 4.46
N GLU A 46 11.41 -7.18 3.29
CA GLU A 46 12.01 -5.84 3.18
C GLU A 46 11.28 -4.96 2.17
N ILE A 47 11.32 -3.66 2.43
CA ILE A 47 11.02 -2.62 1.46
C ILE A 47 12.32 -1.87 1.19
N ILE A 48 12.85 -1.98 -0.02
CA ILE A 48 14.10 -1.34 -0.43
C ILE A 48 13.77 -0.11 -1.27
N TYR A 49 14.24 1.05 -0.84
CA TYR A 49 14.02 2.31 -1.53
C TYR A 49 15.24 2.71 -2.33
N TYR A 50 15.01 3.03 -3.60
CA TYR A 50 16.01 3.59 -4.52
C TYR A 50 15.64 5.02 -4.84
N GLU A 51 16.61 5.91 -4.87
CA GLU A 51 16.44 7.30 -5.27
C GLU A 51 17.44 7.66 -6.36
N GLY A 52 16.99 8.41 -7.35
CA GLY A 52 17.77 8.92 -8.48
C GLY A 52 16.94 8.94 -9.75
N ALA A 53 16.91 10.09 -10.44
CA ALA A 53 16.18 10.23 -11.69
C ALA A 53 16.94 9.58 -12.87
N GLU A 54 18.26 9.67 -12.88
CA GLU A 54 19.11 9.13 -13.94
C GLU A 54 19.84 7.85 -13.51
N ILE A 55 20.35 7.84 -12.28
CA ILE A 55 21.07 6.71 -11.68
C ILE A 55 20.44 6.40 -10.32
N PRO A 56 19.48 5.47 -10.27
CA PRO A 56 18.87 5.06 -9.01
C PRO A 56 19.88 4.32 -8.13
N GLU A 57 20.06 4.81 -6.92
CA GLU A 57 20.90 4.19 -5.88
C GLU A 57 20.04 3.81 -4.69
N GLU A 58 20.41 2.73 -4.00
CA GLU A 58 19.75 2.32 -2.77
C GLU A 58 19.96 3.38 -1.69
N LYS A 59 18.84 3.86 -1.12
CA LYS A 59 18.85 4.93 -0.13
C LYS A 59 18.50 4.44 1.26
N ASN A 60 17.53 3.57 1.36
CA ASN A 60 17.01 3.07 2.62
C ASN A 60 16.40 1.68 2.44
N THR A 61 16.43 0.89 3.51
CA THR A 61 15.76 -0.41 3.60
C THR A 61 14.96 -0.46 4.89
N VAL A 62 13.70 -0.85 4.79
CA VAL A 62 12.81 -1.10 5.91
C VAL A 62 12.69 -2.60 6.07
N ILE A 63 13.13 -3.13 7.20
CA ILE A 63 12.94 -4.53 7.58
C ILE A 63 11.53 -4.68 8.15
N LEU A 64 10.83 -5.72 7.75
CA LEU A 64 9.49 -6.06 8.21
C LEU A 64 9.57 -7.20 9.23
N ASP A 65 8.85 -7.04 10.33
CA ASP A 65 8.89 -7.99 11.45
C ASP A 65 8.00 -9.23 11.22
N ALA A 66 7.20 -9.22 10.15
CA ALA A 66 6.25 -10.29 9.85
C ALA A 66 6.12 -10.53 8.34
N GLU A 67 5.63 -11.70 7.97
CA GLU A 67 5.38 -12.11 6.59
C GLU A 67 4.35 -11.20 5.90
N ILE A 68 4.60 -10.90 4.63
CA ILE A 68 3.74 -10.03 3.82
C ILE A 68 2.57 -10.84 3.25
N GLU A 69 1.35 -10.46 3.65
CA GLU A 69 0.11 -10.97 3.07
C GLU A 69 -0.30 -10.23 1.79
N SER A 70 -0.14 -8.92 1.78
CA SER A 70 -0.53 -8.08 0.65
C SER A 70 0.33 -6.83 0.52
N VAL A 71 0.52 -6.41 -0.73
CA VAL A 71 1.17 -5.16 -1.10
C VAL A 71 0.20 -4.30 -1.90
N PHE A 72 0.02 -3.07 -1.50
CA PHE A 72 -0.77 -2.10 -2.24
C PHE A 72 -0.06 -0.75 -2.35
N TRP A 73 -0.49 0.06 -3.30
CA TRP A 73 0.24 1.26 -3.68
C TRP A 73 -0.67 2.48 -3.66
N GLY A 74 -0.12 3.60 -3.23
CA GLY A 74 -0.72 4.91 -3.40
C GLY A 74 0.25 5.87 -4.09
N ASP A 75 -0.21 7.09 -4.32
CA ASP A 75 0.67 8.16 -4.76
C ASP A 75 1.70 8.44 -3.66
N SER A 76 2.97 8.22 -3.96
CA SER A 76 4.09 8.42 -3.02
C SER A 76 4.03 7.58 -1.72
N ARG A 77 3.39 6.41 -1.76
CA ARG A 77 3.23 5.53 -0.58
C ARG A 77 3.29 4.07 -0.96
N VAL A 78 3.84 3.28 -0.04
CA VAL A 78 3.80 1.80 -0.07
C VAL A 78 2.95 1.32 1.08
N GLY A 79 1.99 0.45 0.79
CA GLY A 79 1.18 -0.23 1.79
C GLY A 79 1.53 -1.70 1.87
N ILE A 80 1.70 -2.19 3.09
CA ILE A 80 1.97 -3.58 3.42
C ILE A 80 0.91 -4.06 4.39
N VAL A 81 0.34 -5.21 4.12
CA VAL A 81 -0.45 -5.96 5.10
C VAL A 81 0.36 -7.17 5.54
N THR A 82 0.44 -7.35 6.84
CA THR A 82 1.05 -8.52 7.49
C THR A 82 0.02 -9.20 8.37
N LEU A 83 0.29 -10.43 8.78
CA LEU A 83 -0.46 -11.04 9.88
C LEU A 83 -0.23 -10.24 11.16
N GLY A 84 -1.29 -10.04 11.92
CA GLY A 84 -1.21 -9.43 13.24
C GLY A 84 -0.54 -10.40 14.24
N ASP A 85 0.18 -9.84 15.19
CA ASP A 85 0.69 -10.61 16.31
C ASP A 85 -0.31 -10.50 17.47
N ASP A 86 -1.08 -11.57 17.71
CA ASP A 86 -2.14 -11.60 18.74
C ASP A 86 -1.56 -11.68 20.16
N THR A 87 -0.25 -11.88 20.31
CA THR A 87 0.38 -12.20 21.59
C THR A 87 0.57 -10.99 22.53
N THR A 88 0.36 -9.76 22.06
CA THR A 88 0.66 -8.54 22.83
C THR A 88 -0.48 -7.53 22.94
N ALA A 89 -1.71 -7.91 22.56
CA ALA A 89 -2.84 -6.97 22.62
C ALA A 89 -3.25 -6.71 24.08
N GLU A 90 -2.86 -5.56 24.64
CA GLU A 90 -3.34 -5.10 25.94
C GLU A 90 -4.73 -4.45 25.88
N ASN A 91 -5.20 -4.08 24.68
CA ASN A 91 -6.49 -3.44 24.42
C ASN A 91 -7.16 -3.98 23.15
N GLU A 92 -8.51 -3.97 23.09
CA GLU A 92 -9.28 -4.39 21.91
C GLU A 92 -8.94 -3.58 20.63
N GLU A 93 -8.51 -2.32 20.76
CA GLU A 93 -8.05 -1.51 19.63
C GLU A 93 -6.69 -1.96 19.04
N GLU A 94 -5.94 -2.75 19.79
CA GLU A 94 -4.65 -3.32 19.38
C GLU A 94 -4.78 -4.79 18.94
N ALA A 95 -5.93 -5.41 19.14
CA ALA A 95 -6.22 -6.72 18.60
C ALA A 95 -6.51 -6.65 17.10
N GLY A 96 -6.23 -7.71 16.37
CA GLY A 96 -6.58 -7.84 14.96
C GLY A 96 -5.70 -8.81 14.20
N ARG A 97 -6.37 -9.63 13.38
CA ARG A 97 -5.74 -10.67 12.57
C ARG A 97 -4.73 -10.12 11.56
N TYR A 98 -4.96 -8.90 11.07
CA TYR A 98 -4.10 -8.25 10.10
C TYR A 98 -3.58 -6.92 10.63
N ARG A 99 -2.36 -6.59 10.24
CA ARG A 99 -1.75 -5.28 10.47
C ARG A 99 -1.50 -4.60 9.13
N VAL A 100 -2.11 -3.44 8.92
CA VAL A 100 -1.92 -2.62 7.72
C VAL A 100 -0.97 -1.50 8.04
N ASN A 101 0.15 -1.45 7.35
CA ASN A 101 1.18 -0.43 7.49
C ASN A 101 1.30 0.40 6.21
N LEU A 102 1.46 1.71 6.34
CA LEU A 102 1.80 2.62 5.25
C LEU A 102 3.16 3.25 5.49
N TYR A 103 3.95 3.28 4.44
CA TYR A 103 5.27 3.91 4.42
C TYR A 103 5.31 5.01 3.36
N ASP A 104 5.97 6.13 3.68
CA ASP A 104 6.21 7.20 2.72
C ASP A 104 7.43 6.91 1.82
N THR A 105 7.79 7.87 0.98
CA THR A 105 8.92 7.76 0.04
C THR A 105 10.29 7.69 0.72
N SER A 106 10.39 8.00 2.00
CA SER A 106 11.62 7.86 2.79
C SER A 106 11.73 6.53 3.53
N GLY A 107 10.68 5.70 3.47
CA GLY A 107 10.56 4.47 4.26
C GLY A 107 10.08 4.70 5.69
N LYS A 108 9.64 5.92 6.02
CA LYS A 108 9.05 6.19 7.33
C LYS A 108 7.65 5.62 7.39
N GLN A 109 7.36 4.84 8.44
CA GLN A 109 6.00 4.39 8.70
C GLN A 109 5.13 5.57 9.12
N ILE A 110 4.08 5.83 8.36
CA ILE A 110 3.14 6.95 8.56
C ILE A 110 1.78 6.50 9.09
N LEU A 111 1.50 5.21 9.01
CA LEU A 111 0.30 4.60 9.56
C LEU A 111 0.59 3.14 9.92
N SER A 112 0.07 2.71 11.07
CA SER A 112 -0.08 1.30 11.43
C SER A 112 -1.46 1.09 12.01
N ARG A 113 -2.22 0.11 11.51
CA ARG A 113 -3.56 -0.20 11.97
C ARG A 113 -3.81 -1.70 11.93
N LYS A 114 -4.38 -2.24 13.00
CA LYS A 114 -4.88 -3.60 13.05
C LYS A 114 -6.36 -3.66 12.64
N THR A 115 -6.76 -4.77 12.06
CA THR A 115 -8.14 -5.07 11.68
C THR A 115 -8.38 -6.58 11.71
N ASP A 116 -9.62 -6.97 12.06
CA ASP A 116 -10.10 -8.34 11.97
C ASP A 116 -10.83 -8.63 10.66
N LEU A 117 -11.03 -7.61 9.82
CA LEU A 117 -11.70 -7.79 8.55
C LEU A 117 -10.92 -8.77 7.66
N GLU A 118 -11.52 -9.89 7.35
CA GLU A 118 -11.01 -10.84 6.34
C GLU A 118 -11.16 -10.21 4.95
N TYR A 119 -10.26 -9.29 4.63
CA TYR A 119 -10.31 -8.52 3.40
C TYR A 119 -9.91 -9.37 2.18
N SER A 120 -10.55 -9.12 1.05
CA SER A 120 -10.12 -9.60 -0.26
C SER A 120 -9.41 -8.49 -1.06
N GLN A 121 -9.67 -7.24 -0.70
CA GLN A 121 -9.10 -6.06 -1.35
C GLN A 121 -8.65 -5.03 -0.33
N VAL A 122 -7.47 -4.47 -0.56
CA VAL A 122 -6.94 -3.34 0.18
C VAL A 122 -6.38 -2.30 -0.78
N LYS A 123 -6.71 -1.04 -0.59
CA LYS A 123 -6.23 0.04 -1.46
C LYS A 123 -6.23 1.41 -0.80
N LEU A 124 -5.46 2.33 -1.37
CA LEU A 124 -5.55 3.75 -1.09
C LEU A 124 -6.42 4.44 -2.14
N SER A 125 -7.33 5.28 -1.68
CA SER A 125 -8.14 6.14 -2.54
C SER A 125 -8.11 7.57 -2.00
N GLY A 126 -7.25 8.41 -2.58
CA GLY A 126 -6.88 9.71 -2.04
C GLY A 126 -6.17 9.57 -0.68
N LYS A 127 -6.76 10.15 0.36
CA LYS A 127 -6.23 10.11 1.73
C LYS A 127 -6.85 9.00 2.61
N TYR A 128 -7.56 8.08 2.00
CA TYR A 128 -8.27 7.03 2.72
C TYR A 128 -7.68 5.66 2.41
N LEU A 129 -7.52 4.87 3.45
CA LEU A 129 -7.26 3.44 3.38
C LEU A 129 -8.61 2.74 3.37
N ILE A 130 -8.80 1.86 2.39
CA ILE A 130 -10.03 1.11 2.18
C ILE A 130 -9.69 -0.38 2.20
N LEU A 131 -10.37 -1.12 3.05
CA LEU A 131 -10.35 -2.58 3.06
C LEU A 131 -11.79 -3.06 2.83
N TYR A 132 -11.96 -4.09 2.03
CA TYR A 132 -13.27 -4.72 1.85
C TYR A 132 -13.15 -6.17 1.37
N ASN A 133 -14.20 -6.92 1.58
CA ASN A 133 -14.45 -8.23 1.00
C ASN A 133 -15.80 -8.22 0.26
N GLU A 134 -16.40 -9.37 0.05
CA GLU A 134 -17.67 -9.47 -0.67
C GLU A 134 -18.82 -8.73 0.01
N ASN A 135 -18.84 -8.70 1.35
CA ASN A 135 -19.98 -8.22 2.11
C ASN A 135 -19.66 -7.12 3.13
N GLU A 136 -18.39 -6.89 3.44
CA GLU A 136 -18.00 -5.95 4.49
C GLU A 136 -16.94 -4.97 3.98
N CYS A 137 -16.92 -3.78 4.57
CA CYS A 137 -15.86 -2.82 4.30
C CYS A 137 -15.52 -1.99 5.52
N GLU A 138 -14.27 -1.53 5.53
CA GLU A 138 -13.72 -0.56 6.48
C GLU A 138 -13.02 0.57 5.73
N ILE A 139 -13.26 1.82 6.16
CA ILE A 139 -12.62 3.00 5.59
C ILE A 139 -11.95 3.76 6.72
N TYR A 140 -10.64 3.96 6.60
CA TYR A 140 -9.83 4.72 7.53
C TYR A 140 -9.33 6.00 6.88
N ASN A 141 -9.17 7.06 7.67
CA ASN A 141 -8.50 8.26 7.19
C ASN A 141 -6.96 8.10 7.22
N GLU A 142 -6.22 9.11 6.78
CA GLU A 142 -4.76 9.12 6.75
C GLU A 142 -4.08 8.99 8.13
N LYS A 143 -4.84 9.20 9.23
CA LYS A 143 -4.37 9.02 10.61
C LYS A 143 -4.69 7.63 11.18
N GLY A 144 -5.25 6.72 10.36
CA GLY A 144 -5.69 5.40 10.80
C GLY A 144 -6.97 5.39 11.63
N ILE A 145 -7.73 6.50 11.66
CA ILE A 145 -9.00 6.55 12.37
C ILE A 145 -10.08 5.94 11.49
N LEU A 146 -10.80 4.96 12.02
CA LEU A 146 -11.95 4.34 11.36
C LEU A 146 -13.05 5.40 11.15
N LYS A 147 -13.45 5.58 9.90
CA LYS A 147 -14.47 6.54 9.48
C LYS A 147 -15.75 5.86 9.06
N TYR A 148 -15.67 4.62 8.65
CA TYR A 148 -16.83 3.83 8.25
C TYR A 148 -16.53 2.34 8.38
N LYS A 149 -17.50 1.61 8.88
CA LYS A 149 -17.57 0.15 8.85
C LYS A 149 -18.98 -0.23 8.43
N GLY A 150 -19.11 -1.09 7.46
CA GLY A 150 -20.41 -1.53 6.94
C GLY A 150 -20.41 -2.97 6.53
N SER A 151 -21.61 -3.58 6.65
CA SER A 151 -21.91 -4.92 6.16
C SER A 151 -23.13 -4.83 5.24
N PHE A 152 -23.13 -5.60 4.16
CA PHE A 152 -24.10 -5.50 3.06
C PHE A 152 -24.61 -6.89 2.67
N ASP A 153 -25.83 -6.94 2.19
CA ASP A 153 -26.48 -8.17 1.71
C ASP A 153 -26.07 -8.51 0.25
N SER A 154 -25.48 -7.56 -0.46
CA SER A 154 -25.04 -7.72 -1.86
C SER A 154 -23.53 -7.70 -1.96
N VAL A 155 -22.98 -8.44 -2.94
CA VAL A 155 -21.55 -8.55 -3.15
C VAL A 155 -20.95 -7.23 -3.62
N ILE A 156 -19.96 -6.74 -2.88
CA ILE A 156 -19.17 -5.54 -3.21
C ILE A 156 -18.19 -5.90 -4.33
N ALA A 157 -18.43 -5.37 -5.53
CA ALA A 157 -17.55 -5.52 -6.66
C ALA A 157 -16.39 -4.51 -6.63
N ASP A 158 -16.66 -3.26 -6.18
CA ASP A 158 -15.63 -2.23 -5.99
C ASP A 158 -16.11 -1.17 -4.99
N LEU A 159 -15.14 -0.47 -4.36
CA LEU A 159 -15.36 0.63 -3.42
C LEU A 159 -14.29 1.69 -3.60
N TYR A 160 -14.65 2.90 -3.95
CA TYR A 160 -13.70 3.98 -4.16
C TYR A 160 -14.23 5.35 -3.72
N LYS A 161 -13.31 6.31 -3.52
CA LYS A 161 -13.66 7.68 -3.23
C LYS A 161 -14.27 8.36 -4.45
N GLY A 162 -15.52 8.77 -4.34
CA GLY A 162 -16.22 9.53 -5.37
C GLY A 162 -15.85 11.02 -5.39
N ASN A 163 -16.38 11.73 -6.36
CA ASN A 163 -16.26 13.18 -6.43
C ASN A 163 -17.05 13.85 -5.30
N GLY A 164 -16.40 14.77 -4.59
CA GLY A 164 -16.98 15.50 -3.47
C GLY A 164 -16.35 15.16 -2.11
N HIS A 165 -16.70 15.96 -1.11
CA HIS A 165 -16.16 15.82 0.24
C HIS A 165 -16.74 14.56 0.90
N ASN A 166 -15.86 13.71 1.43
CA ASN A 166 -16.23 12.50 2.20
C ASN A 166 -17.23 11.55 1.49
N LYS A 167 -17.31 11.60 0.16
CA LYS A 167 -18.20 10.76 -0.64
C LYS A 167 -17.49 9.52 -1.11
N PHE A 168 -18.10 8.35 -0.92
CA PHE A 168 -17.62 7.07 -1.43
C PHE A 168 -18.70 6.40 -2.27
N VAL A 169 -18.28 5.64 -3.25
CA VAL A 169 -19.14 4.88 -4.14
C VAL A 169 -18.85 3.40 -3.93
N LEU A 170 -19.87 2.68 -3.55
CA LEU A 170 -19.90 1.22 -3.54
C LEU A 170 -20.53 0.75 -4.84
N VAL A 171 -19.85 -0.13 -5.50
CA VAL A 171 -20.37 -0.82 -6.69
C VAL A 171 -20.67 -2.26 -6.27
N PHE A 172 -21.92 -2.61 -6.32
CA PHE A 172 -22.38 -3.98 -6.10
C PHE A 172 -22.57 -4.69 -7.45
N SER A 173 -22.83 -5.96 -7.42
CA SER A 173 -23.12 -6.75 -8.62
C SER A 173 -24.40 -6.31 -9.35
N ASP A 174 -25.36 -5.73 -8.62
CA ASP A 174 -26.71 -5.39 -9.07
C ASP A 174 -27.03 -3.87 -9.03
N ARG A 175 -26.26 -3.08 -8.28
CA ARG A 175 -26.51 -1.65 -8.09
C ARG A 175 -25.26 -0.88 -7.68
N THR A 176 -25.41 0.44 -7.62
CA THR A 176 -24.38 1.34 -7.07
C THR A 176 -24.99 2.20 -5.96
N GLU A 177 -24.28 2.28 -4.85
CA GLU A 177 -24.68 3.11 -3.73
C GLU A 177 -23.63 4.18 -3.41
N THR A 178 -24.06 5.21 -2.70
CA THR A 178 -23.17 6.27 -2.24
C THR A 178 -23.27 6.40 -0.73
N ILE A 179 -22.13 6.35 -0.05
CA ILE A 179 -22.00 6.67 1.36
C ILE A 179 -21.28 8.01 1.55
N ARG A 180 -21.60 8.70 2.63
CA ARG A 180 -20.88 9.92 3.04
C ARG A 180 -20.37 9.72 4.45
N LEU A 181 -19.07 9.91 4.63
CA LEU A 181 -18.44 9.88 5.95
C LEU A 181 -18.77 11.16 6.71
N GLN A 182 -19.01 11.00 8.00
CA GLN A 182 -19.19 12.11 8.95
C GLN A 182 -17.85 12.62 9.49
#